data_5cb4ac9e430ef5d6379b85f21e174d72
#
_entry.id   5cb4ac9e430ef5d6379b85f21e174d72
#
_cell.length_a   1.000
_cell.length_b   1.000
_cell.length_c   1.000
_cell.angle_alpha   90.00
_cell.angle_beta   90.00
_cell.angle_gamma   90.00
#
_symmetry.space_group_name_H-M   'P 1'
#
loop_
_entity.id
_entity.type
_entity.pdbx_description
1 polymer ?
#
loop_
_entity_poly.entity_id
_entity_poly.type
_entity_poly.pdbx_seq_one_letter_code
_entity_poly.pdbx_strand_id
1 'polypeptide(L)'
;VTVTGCNRLVISGQLTDLDSLRYTPAGLERIEMRIRHASMQQEAGAPRQVQCEIAALALGEAAKQAARLQIGQQVTAEGFLAQRSLRSSQLVLHIEKIS
;
A
#
# COMPACT_ATOMS: atom_id res chain seq x y z
N VAL A 1 -15.24 0.51 -21.06
CA VAL A 1 -14.17 -0.10 -20.27
C VAL A 1 -14.64 -1.43 -19.72
N THR A 2 -13.87 -2.48 -19.96
CA THR A 2 -14.14 -3.81 -19.41
C THR A 2 -13.64 -3.84 -17.96
N VAL A 3 -14.47 -4.32 -17.03
CA VAL A 3 -14.15 -4.33 -15.61
C VAL A 3 -13.88 -5.74 -15.08
N THR A 4 -13.15 -6.55 -15.87
CA THR A 4 -12.88 -7.95 -15.56
C THR A 4 -11.41 -8.25 -15.30
N GLY A 5 -10.56 -7.22 -15.18
CA GLY A 5 -9.13 -7.40 -14.96
C GLY A 5 -8.79 -7.84 -13.56
N CYS A 6 -7.66 -8.52 -13.42
CA CYS A 6 -7.08 -8.84 -12.12
C CYS A 6 -6.26 -7.65 -11.62
N ASN A 7 -6.37 -7.35 -10.33
CA ASN A 7 -5.59 -6.28 -9.71
C ASN A 7 -5.42 -6.61 -8.23
N ARG A 8 -4.31 -7.23 -7.89
CA ARG A 8 -4.05 -7.65 -6.54
C ARG A 8 -2.57 -7.59 -6.23
N LEU A 9 -2.22 -7.00 -5.11
CA LEU A 9 -0.83 -6.90 -4.66
C LEU A 9 -0.76 -7.32 -3.20
N VAL A 10 0.20 -8.17 -2.89
CA VAL A 10 0.60 -8.47 -1.52
C VAL A 10 2.08 -8.08 -1.43
N ILE A 11 2.40 -7.18 -0.53
CA ILE A 11 3.77 -6.72 -0.37
C ILE A 11 4.09 -6.56 1.11
N SER A 12 5.30 -6.96 1.49
CA SER A 12 5.78 -6.76 2.85
C SER A 12 6.95 -5.78 2.83
N GLY A 13 7.15 -5.11 3.95
CA GLY A 13 8.25 -4.18 4.08
C GLY A 13 8.15 -3.38 5.36
N GLN A 14 9.03 -2.41 5.45
CA GLN A 14 9.11 -1.55 6.63
C GLN A 14 8.25 -0.30 6.42
N LEU A 15 7.46 0.02 7.41
CA LEU A 15 6.65 1.24 7.41
C LEU A 15 7.59 2.42 7.64
N THR A 16 7.80 3.25 6.62
CA THR A 16 8.73 4.37 6.69
C THR A 16 8.05 5.71 6.91
N ASP A 17 6.74 5.78 6.64
CA ASP A 17 5.97 6.99 6.82
C ASP A 17 4.53 6.60 7.15
N LEU A 18 3.93 7.31 8.09
CA LEU A 18 2.55 7.05 8.52
C LEU A 18 1.94 8.38 8.93
N ASP A 19 0.99 8.86 8.12
CA ASP A 19 0.27 10.09 8.39
C ASP A 19 -0.72 9.93 9.54
N SER A 20 -1.26 11.05 9.97
CA SER A 20 -2.35 11.06 10.95
C SER A 20 -3.61 10.51 10.33
N LEU A 21 -4.43 9.84 11.13
CA LEU A 21 -5.76 9.41 10.71
C LEU A 21 -6.62 10.64 10.41
N ARG A 22 -7.25 10.62 9.24
CA ARG A 22 -8.14 11.68 8.79
C ARG A 22 -9.48 11.08 8.41
N TYR A 23 -10.41 11.94 8.03
CA TYR A 23 -11.75 11.52 7.61
C TYR A 23 -12.05 12.09 6.23
N THR A 24 -12.66 11.27 5.38
CA THR A 24 -13.14 11.73 4.08
C THR A 24 -14.39 12.61 4.27
N PRO A 25 -14.82 13.36 3.25
CA PRO A 25 -16.08 14.10 3.33
C PRO A 25 -17.29 13.23 3.69
N ALA A 26 -17.25 11.94 3.33
CA ALA A 26 -18.30 10.98 3.66
C ALA A 26 -18.16 10.41 5.09
N GLY A 27 -17.15 10.83 5.84
CA GLY A 27 -16.96 10.39 7.22
C GLY A 27 -16.20 9.08 7.39
N LEU A 28 -15.58 8.56 6.34
CA LEU A 28 -14.75 7.35 6.44
C LEU A 28 -13.36 7.70 6.95
N GLU A 29 -12.82 6.83 7.80
CA GLU A 29 -11.43 6.92 8.21
C GLU A 29 -10.51 6.78 7.01
N ARG A 30 -9.43 7.55 6.97
CA ARG A 30 -8.44 7.53 5.91
C ARG A 30 -7.05 7.75 6.49
N ILE A 31 -6.09 6.94 6.07
CA ILE A 31 -4.71 7.10 6.48
C ILE A 31 -3.79 6.79 5.30
N GLU A 32 -2.76 7.61 5.12
CA GLU A 32 -1.75 7.39 4.08
C GLU A 32 -0.44 6.96 4.73
N MET A 33 0.33 6.19 3.98
CA MET A 33 1.60 5.65 4.46
C MET A 33 2.54 5.34 3.31
N ARG A 34 3.79 5.01 3.64
CA ARG A 34 4.77 4.52 2.68
C ARG A 34 5.41 3.26 3.25
N ILE A 35 5.62 2.29 2.38
CA ILE A 35 6.22 1.00 2.73
C ILE A 35 7.48 0.82 1.89
N ARG A 36 8.61 0.54 2.55
CA ARG A 36 9.87 0.22 1.87
C ARG A 36 10.03 -1.29 1.82
N HIS A 37 10.12 -1.80 0.61
CA HIS A 37 10.22 -3.23 0.35
C HIS A 37 11.62 -3.61 -0.13
N ALA A 38 12.10 -4.75 0.33
CA ALA A 38 13.32 -5.37 -0.19
C ALA A 38 13.10 -6.87 -0.25
N SER A 39 13.53 -7.48 -1.36
CA SER A 39 13.41 -8.93 -1.52
C SER A 39 14.40 -9.43 -2.56
N MET A 40 14.59 -10.76 -2.59
CA MET A 40 15.30 -11.43 -3.68
C MET A 40 14.26 -12.07 -4.57
N GLN A 41 14.35 -11.79 -5.86
CA GLN A 41 13.47 -12.34 -6.87
C GLN A 41 14.28 -13.11 -7.91
N GLN A 42 13.60 -13.89 -8.73
CA GLN A 42 14.23 -14.55 -9.89
C GLN A 42 13.75 -13.83 -11.15
N GLU A 43 14.69 -13.41 -11.99
CA GLU A 43 14.38 -12.73 -13.23
C GLU A 43 15.32 -13.25 -14.31
N ALA A 44 14.76 -13.73 -15.41
CA ALA A 44 15.52 -14.27 -16.54
C ALA A 44 16.52 -15.38 -16.10
N GLY A 45 16.13 -16.21 -15.13
CA GLY A 45 16.94 -17.31 -14.65
C GLY A 45 18.02 -16.93 -13.66
N ALA A 46 18.06 -15.68 -13.19
CA ALA A 46 19.09 -15.22 -12.26
C ALA A 46 18.45 -14.54 -11.04
N PRO A 47 19.10 -14.63 -9.86
CA PRO A 47 18.63 -13.91 -8.69
C PRO A 47 18.80 -12.40 -8.89
N ARG A 48 17.79 -11.65 -8.45
CA ARG A 48 17.81 -10.20 -8.51
C ARG A 48 17.37 -9.61 -7.17
N GLN A 49 18.18 -8.72 -6.63
CA GLN A 49 17.80 -7.96 -5.44
C GLN A 49 16.86 -6.83 -5.86
N VAL A 50 15.71 -6.74 -5.19
CA VAL A 50 14.70 -5.74 -5.49
C VAL A 50 14.53 -4.86 -4.27
N GLN A 51 14.52 -3.54 -4.52
CA GLN A 51 14.20 -2.54 -3.51
C GLN A 51 13.25 -1.54 -4.12
N CYS A 52 12.19 -1.18 -3.39
CA CYS A 52 11.26 -0.16 -3.85
C CYS A 52 10.50 0.42 -2.67
N GLU A 53 9.92 1.59 -2.90
CA GLU A 53 8.97 2.19 -1.97
C GLU A 53 7.62 2.32 -2.65
N ILE A 54 6.57 2.08 -1.91
CA ILE A 54 5.23 2.24 -2.42
C ILE A 54 4.41 3.14 -1.50
N ALA A 55 3.72 4.09 -2.11
CA ALA A 55 2.72 4.88 -1.41
C ALA A 55 1.46 4.02 -1.25
N ALA A 56 0.84 4.09 -0.09
CA ALA A 56 -0.33 3.29 0.20
C ALA A 56 -1.34 4.12 0.98
N LEU A 57 -2.60 3.73 0.89
CA LEU A 57 -3.64 4.33 1.70
C LEU A 57 -4.64 3.27 2.13
N ALA A 58 -5.28 3.52 3.25
CA ALA A 58 -6.32 2.64 3.77
C ALA A 58 -7.55 3.47 4.11
N LEU A 59 -8.72 2.89 3.90
CA LEU A 59 -10.01 3.51 4.20
C LEU A 59 -10.80 2.60 5.14
N GLY A 60 -11.64 3.20 5.98
CA GLY A 60 -12.55 2.47 6.86
C GLY A 60 -11.82 1.62 7.90
N GLU A 61 -12.21 0.36 8.01
CA GLU A 61 -11.64 -0.56 8.99
C GLU A 61 -10.13 -0.74 8.80
N ALA A 62 -9.67 -0.83 7.55
CA ALA A 62 -8.23 -0.95 7.27
C ALA A 62 -7.46 0.27 7.79
N ALA A 63 -8.05 1.46 7.70
CA ALA A 63 -7.43 2.67 8.23
C ALA A 63 -7.33 2.63 9.76
N LYS A 64 -8.35 2.13 10.43
CA LYS A 64 -8.32 1.97 11.89
C LYS A 64 -7.22 1.01 12.32
N GLN A 65 -7.05 -0.09 11.59
CA GLN A 65 -5.99 -1.05 11.88
C GLN A 65 -4.62 -0.42 11.64
N ALA A 66 -4.45 0.28 10.52
CA ALA A 66 -3.19 0.91 10.17
C ALA A 66 -2.79 2.01 11.17
N ALA A 67 -3.76 2.71 11.75
CA ALA A 67 -3.49 3.77 12.71
C ALA A 67 -2.81 3.26 13.99
N ARG A 68 -2.88 1.96 14.25
CA ARG A 68 -2.23 1.34 15.43
C ARG A 68 -0.78 0.95 15.17
N LEU A 69 -0.33 1.05 13.93
CA LEU A 69 1.02 0.69 13.55
C LEU A 69 1.99 1.82 13.90
N GLN A 70 3.28 1.51 13.87
CA GLN A 70 4.32 2.48 14.17
C GLN A 70 5.35 2.52 13.04
N ILE A 71 5.89 3.70 12.78
CA ILE A 71 6.98 3.87 11.84
C ILE A 71 8.15 2.97 12.27
N GLY A 72 8.74 2.27 11.29
CA GLY A 72 9.81 1.32 11.54
C GLY A 72 9.33 -0.12 11.67
N GLN A 73 8.02 -0.32 11.84
CA GLN A 73 7.46 -1.67 11.99
C GLN A 73 7.45 -2.40 10.66
N GLN A 74 7.72 -3.70 10.71
CA GLN A 74 7.60 -4.58 9.55
C GLN A 74 6.13 -4.94 9.36
N VAL A 75 5.62 -4.76 8.15
CA VAL A 75 4.21 -4.97 7.85
C VAL A 75 4.05 -5.81 6.59
N THR A 76 2.89 -6.44 6.46
CA THR A 76 2.45 -7.07 5.21
C THR A 76 1.11 -6.43 4.83
N ALA A 77 1.06 -5.85 3.63
CA ALA A 77 -0.12 -5.16 3.13
C ALA A 77 -0.66 -5.89 1.90
N GLU A 78 -1.96 -6.00 1.84
CA GLU A 78 -2.66 -6.64 0.73
C GLU A 78 -3.78 -5.74 0.25
N GLY A 79 -3.91 -5.60 -1.06
CA GLY A 79 -4.97 -4.79 -1.65
C GLY A 79 -4.82 -4.69 -3.16
N PHE A 80 -5.18 -3.54 -3.71
CA PHE A 80 -5.14 -3.31 -5.15
C PHE A 80 -4.48 -1.98 -5.47
N LEU A 81 -4.06 -1.83 -6.72
CA LEU A 81 -3.42 -0.60 -7.20
C LEU A 81 -4.43 0.28 -7.92
N ALA A 82 -4.31 1.58 -7.72
CA ALA A 82 -5.09 2.57 -8.45
C ALA A 82 -4.25 3.81 -8.66
N GLN A 83 -4.64 4.65 -9.61
CA GLN A 83 -4.01 5.96 -9.76
C GLN A 83 -4.32 6.83 -8.55
N ARG A 84 -3.35 7.66 -8.16
CA ARG A 84 -3.55 8.61 -7.06
C ARG A 84 -4.69 9.58 -7.37
N SER A 85 -4.82 9.98 -8.63
CA SER A 85 -5.90 10.83 -9.10
C SER A 85 -6.09 10.61 -10.59
N LEU A 86 -7.14 11.18 -11.16
CA LEU A 86 -7.43 11.04 -12.59
C LEU A 86 -6.31 11.61 -13.48
N ARG A 87 -5.53 12.55 -12.98
CA ARG A 87 -4.48 13.22 -13.74
C ARG A 87 -3.09 12.69 -13.44
N SER A 88 -2.96 11.76 -12.52
CA SER A 88 -1.67 11.24 -12.12
C SER A 88 -1.47 9.82 -12.64
N SER A 89 -0.28 9.53 -13.16
CA SER A 89 0.10 8.16 -13.48
C SER A 89 0.69 7.43 -12.28
N GLN A 90 0.90 8.13 -11.16
CA GLN A 90 1.44 7.52 -9.95
C GLN A 90 0.45 6.52 -9.38
N LEU A 91 0.93 5.33 -9.08
CA LEU A 91 0.12 4.28 -8.48
C LEU A 91 0.19 4.33 -6.96
N VAL A 92 -0.92 3.98 -6.33
CA VAL A 92 -1.05 3.90 -4.88
C VAL A 92 -1.68 2.56 -4.54
N LEU A 93 -1.17 1.89 -3.53
CA LEU A 93 -1.77 0.67 -3.02
C LEU A 93 -2.93 1.03 -2.11
N HIS A 94 -4.13 0.58 -2.47
CA HIS A 94 -5.29 0.67 -1.61
C HIS A 94 -5.33 -0.57 -0.74
N ILE A 95 -5.10 -0.41 0.55
CA ILE A 95 -4.92 -1.53 1.47
C ILE A 95 -6.26 -2.04 1.93
N GLU A 96 -6.49 -3.34 1.76
CA GLU A 96 -7.65 -4.02 2.31
C GLU A 96 -7.32 -4.73 3.63
N LYS A 97 -6.10 -5.27 3.74
CA LYS A 97 -5.62 -5.94 4.94
C LYS A 97 -4.18 -5.52 5.21
N ILE A 98 -3.87 -5.28 6.48
CA ILE A 98 -2.50 -4.97 6.91
C ILE A 98 -2.25 -5.62 8.27
N SER A 99 -1.07 -6.22 8.40
CA SER A 99 -0.69 -6.88 9.64
C SER A 99 0.79 -6.69 9.95
#